data_a6ba8705b0fad9636afe55b989d2a1fd
#
_entry.id   a6ba8705b0fad9636afe55b989d2a1fd
#
_cell.length_a   1.000
_cell.length_b   1.000
_cell.length_c   1.000
_cell.angle_alpha   90.00
_cell.angle_beta   90.00
_cell.angle_gamma   90.00
#
_symmetry.space_group_name_H-M   'P 1'
#
loop_
_entity.id
_entity.type
_entity.pdbx_description
1 polymer ?
#
loop_
_entity_poly.entity_id
_entity_poly.type
_entity_poly.pdbx_seq_one_letter_code
_entity_poly.pdbx_strand_id
1 'polypeptide(L)'
;MDTFNLLLQGFGTALSLTNLLWALFGCALGTAVGVLPGIGPATTVAMLLPITAKVDITASMIFFAGIYYGAMYGGSTTSILLNTPGETASMVTAMEGNKMAKSGRAGQALATAAIGSFVAGTIGTVVVTLFAPVVAEYAVKLGPPEYFLLMVLAFTTVSAVLGKSTVRGLAALFIGLAVGLIGMDQISGQPRYTGGKAEFLDGIEIVLVAVGLFAVAEVLHAVLFEGKIVETQNRLTRVHMDKRDWRRSIPAWLRGTAIGAPFGCIPAGGTEIPTFLSYATEKKLAKGEDRAEFGHQGAIEGVAGPEAANNATVTTALIPLLTLGIPTSNTTAILLGAFQNYGIQPGPQLFTTSAALVWALVASLYIGNIMLLVLNLPMVGLWVKLLRIPKPQLYAGILIFATVGAYGMRQSSFDLFLLYVIGAIGVVMRRFDFPTAPVVVGMILGPLAEAQLRNAMSIGEGKWSVFVERPVSIFLIVVIVTVLLLPRILRWRAARRAA
;
A
#
# COMPACT_ATOMS: atom_id res chain seq x y z
N MET A 1 -8.78 -26.98 11.19
CA MET A 1 -7.34 -27.09 11.58
C MET A 1 -7.06 -25.91 12.50
N ASP A 2 -6.25 -26.14 13.52
CA ASP A 2 -5.87 -25.07 14.44
C ASP A 2 -4.98 -24.05 13.70
N THR A 3 -5.23 -22.75 13.91
CA THR A 3 -4.47 -21.64 13.30
C THR A 3 -2.97 -21.82 13.43
N PHE A 4 -2.51 -22.34 14.56
CA PHE A 4 -1.10 -22.61 14.82
C PHE A 4 -0.51 -23.68 13.87
N ASN A 5 -1.24 -24.77 13.63
CA ASN A 5 -0.81 -25.84 12.73
C ASN A 5 -0.73 -25.34 11.27
N LEU A 6 -1.69 -24.51 10.85
CA LEU A 6 -1.68 -23.88 9.53
C LEU A 6 -0.49 -22.92 9.37
N LEU A 7 -0.18 -22.16 10.40
CA LEU A 7 1.00 -21.27 10.40
C LEU A 7 2.29 -22.08 10.32
N LEU A 8 2.42 -23.20 11.05
CA LEU A 8 3.59 -24.09 10.97
C LEU A 8 3.78 -24.67 9.56
N GLN A 9 2.69 -25.10 8.92
CA GLN A 9 2.72 -25.52 7.52
C GLN A 9 3.15 -24.38 6.59
N GLY A 10 2.63 -23.16 6.85
CA GLY A 10 3.04 -21.95 6.15
C GLY A 10 4.55 -21.68 6.27
N PHE A 11 5.12 -21.85 7.46
CA PHE A 11 6.58 -21.75 7.65
C PHE A 11 7.33 -22.84 6.87
N GLY A 12 6.83 -24.08 6.83
CA GLY A 12 7.41 -25.13 6.02
C GLY A 12 7.51 -24.76 4.53
N THR A 13 6.46 -24.14 3.99
CA THR A 13 6.43 -23.65 2.61
C THR A 13 7.32 -22.42 2.41
N ALA A 14 7.23 -21.41 3.30
CA ALA A 14 7.97 -20.17 3.19
C ALA A 14 9.50 -20.36 3.39
N LEU A 15 9.92 -21.34 4.18
CA LEU A 15 11.33 -21.68 4.41
C LEU A 15 11.94 -22.57 3.31
N SER A 16 11.17 -22.97 2.29
CA SER A 16 11.76 -23.62 1.11
C SER A 16 12.80 -22.70 0.46
N LEU A 17 13.86 -23.26 -0.08
CA LEU A 17 14.97 -22.47 -0.66
C LEU A 17 14.46 -21.49 -1.71
N THR A 18 13.56 -21.93 -2.58
CA THR A 18 12.96 -21.09 -3.62
C THR A 18 12.23 -19.89 -3.02
N ASN A 19 11.35 -20.11 -2.04
CA ASN A 19 10.57 -19.06 -1.42
C ASN A 19 11.43 -18.11 -0.57
N LEU A 20 12.47 -18.63 0.10
CA LEU A 20 13.46 -17.80 0.80
C LEU A 20 14.23 -16.90 -0.16
N LEU A 21 14.64 -17.41 -1.32
CA LEU A 21 15.31 -16.57 -2.32
C LEU A 21 14.38 -15.50 -2.88
N TRP A 22 13.13 -15.81 -3.15
CA TRP A 22 12.14 -14.81 -3.59
C TRP A 22 11.82 -13.79 -2.49
N ALA A 23 11.72 -14.22 -1.21
CA ALA A 23 11.56 -13.31 -0.08
C ALA A 23 12.76 -12.37 0.05
N LEU A 24 13.98 -12.89 -0.01
CA LEU A 24 15.21 -12.10 0.07
C LEU A 24 15.31 -11.11 -1.11
N PHE A 25 15.02 -11.57 -2.32
CA PHE A 25 15.04 -10.73 -3.51
C PHE A 25 13.97 -9.63 -3.43
N GLY A 26 12.75 -9.97 -2.96
CA GLY A 26 11.69 -8.99 -2.73
C GLY A 26 12.06 -7.94 -1.68
N CYS A 27 12.58 -8.37 -0.53
CA CYS A 27 13.03 -7.48 0.53
C CYS A 27 14.17 -6.56 0.09
N ALA A 28 15.17 -7.12 -0.61
CA ALA A 28 16.30 -6.34 -1.11
C ALA A 28 15.89 -5.33 -2.18
N LEU A 29 15.08 -5.77 -3.15
CA LEU A 29 14.58 -4.90 -4.21
C LEU A 29 13.64 -3.83 -3.66
N GLY A 30 12.73 -4.21 -2.76
CA GLY A 30 11.86 -3.27 -2.06
C GLY A 30 12.65 -2.21 -1.30
N THR A 31 13.67 -2.61 -0.52
CA THR A 31 14.56 -1.67 0.17
C THR A 31 15.29 -0.75 -0.81
N ALA A 32 15.82 -1.31 -1.91
CA ALA A 32 16.50 -0.52 -2.94
C ALA A 32 15.58 0.55 -3.54
N VAL A 33 14.35 0.16 -3.87
CA VAL A 33 13.33 1.06 -4.44
C VAL A 33 12.87 2.09 -3.41
N GLY A 34 12.64 1.68 -2.17
CA GLY A 34 12.26 2.61 -1.09
C GLY A 34 13.34 3.68 -0.83
N VAL A 35 14.60 3.33 -0.99
CA VAL A 35 15.73 4.28 -0.90
C VAL A 35 15.76 5.24 -2.11
N LEU A 36 15.19 4.88 -3.26
CA LEU A 36 15.20 5.72 -4.44
C LEU A 36 13.98 6.66 -4.46
N PRO A 37 14.16 7.99 -4.30
CA PRO A 37 13.04 8.92 -4.26
C PRO A 37 12.22 8.88 -5.56
N GLY A 38 10.90 8.88 -5.43
CA GLY A 38 9.97 8.91 -6.57
C GLY A 38 9.58 7.55 -7.12
N ILE A 39 10.08 6.43 -6.55
CA ILE A 39 9.63 5.08 -6.91
C ILE A 39 9.04 4.43 -5.65
N GLY A 40 7.71 4.39 -5.61
CA GLY A 40 7.01 3.74 -4.50
C GLY A 40 6.86 2.22 -4.68
N PRO A 41 6.43 1.50 -3.61
CA PRO A 41 6.17 0.06 -3.68
C PRO A 41 5.06 -0.29 -4.69
N ALA A 42 4.03 0.54 -4.81
CA ALA A 42 2.97 0.36 -5.80
C ALA A 42 3.51 0.32 -7.24
N THR A 43 4.34 1.30 -7.59
CA THR A 43 5.01 1.36 -8.89
C THR A 43 5.86 0.12 -9.15
N THR A 44 6.60 -0.32 -8.16
CA THR A 44 7.51 -1.47 -8.28
C THR A 44 6.75 -2.78 -8.44
N VAL A 45 5.72 -3.01 -7.64
CA VAL A 45 4.88 -4.21 -7.78
C VAL A 45 4.20 -4.22 -9.14
N ALA A 46 3.60 -3.09 -9.56
CA ALA A 46 2.96 -2.97 -10.86
C ALA A 46 3.92 -3.31 -12.01
N MET A 47 5.12 -2.72 -12.01
CA MET A 47 6.13 -2.93 -13.05
C MET A 47 6.62 -4.38 -13.12
N LEU A 48 6.71 -5.09 -11.98
CA LEU A 48 7.26 -6.43 -11.92
C LEU A 48 6.19 -7.52 -12.04
N LEU A 49 4.91 -7.17 -11.89
CA LEU A 49 3.82 -8.11 -11.99
C LEU A 49 3.78 -8.87 -13.33
N PRO A 50 3.98 -8.23 -14.50
CA PRO A 50 4.05 -8.95 -15.77
C PRO A 50 5.21 -9.96 -15.83
N ILE A 51 6.33 -9.64 -15.20
CA ILE A 51 7.55 -10.48 -15.23
C ILE A 51 7.35 -11.72 -14.37
N THR A 52 6.61 -11.62 -13.29
CA THR A 52 6.33 -12.73 -12.38
C THR A 52 5.22 -13.67 -12.86
N ALA A 53 4.53 -13.37 -13.95
CA ALA A 53 3.41 -14.17 -14.47
C ALA A 53 3.78 -15.66 -14.76
N LYS A 54 5.07 -15.96 -14.93
CA LYS A 54 5.58 -17.34 -15.13
C LYS A 54 6.18 -17.96 -13.87
N VAL A 55 6.17 -17.24 -12.75
CA VAL A 55 6.69 -17.71 -11.46
C VAL A 55 5.55 -18.36 -10.69
N ASP A 56 5.90 -19.31 -9.81
CA ASP A 56 4.93 -19.89 -8.89
C ASP A 56 4.18 -18.80 -8.09
N ILE A 57 2.89 -19.02 -7.89
CA ILE A 57 2.00 -18.02 -7.29
C ILE A 57 2.44 -17.68 -5.87
N THR A 58 2.80 -18.67 -5.06
CA THR A 58 3.23 -18.48 -3.67
C THR A 58 4.53 -17.69 -3.62
N ALA A 59 5.49 -18.06 -4.47
CA ALA A 59 6.76 -17.34 -4.59
C ALA A 59 6.56 -15.88 -5.04
N SER A 60 5.66 -15.64 -5.98
CA SER A 60 5.33 -14.30 -6.46
C SER A 60 4.68 -13.44 -5.38
N MET A 61 3.74 -13.99 -4.62
CA MET A 61 3.09 -13.25 -3.52
C MET A 61 4.07 -12.94 -2.39
N ILE A 62 4.94 -13.89 -2.04
CA ILE A 62 6.04 -13.68 -1.08
C ILE A 62 6.98 -12.57 -1.56
N PHE A 63 7.33 -12.59 -2.84
CA PHE A 63 8.18 -11.57 -3.46
C PHE A 63 7.54 -10.17 -3.39
N PHE A 64 6.27 -10.04 -3.74
CA PHE A 64 5.55 -8.76 -3.68
C PHE A 64 5.36 -8.24 -2.25
N ALA A 65 5.10 -9.13 -1.29
CA ALA A 65 5.06 -8.76 0.12
C ALA A 65 6.44 -8.27 0.60
N GLY A 66 7.51 -8.92 0.17
CA GLY A 66 8.88 -8.49 0.42
C GLY A 66 9.18 -7.10 -0.17
N ILE A 67 8.72 -6.81 -1.39
CA ILE A 67 8.83 -5.48 -2.01
C ILE A 67 8.07 -4.44 -1.19
N TYR A 68 6.83 -4.74 -0.82
CA TYR A 68 6.00 -3.82 -0.05
C TYR A 68 6.66 -3.44 1.28
N TYR A 69 7.08 -4.44 2.05
CA TYR A 69 7.75 -4.21 3.33
C TYR A 69 9.11 -3.54 3.15
N GLY A 70 9.91 -4.01 2.20
CA GLY A 70 11.23 -3.46 1.92
C GLY A 70 11.21 -1.97 1.56
N ALA A 71 10.21 -1.56 0.77
CA ALA A 71 10.07 -0.17 0.37
C ALA A 71 9.74 0.75 1.56
N MET A 72 8.96 0.27 2.53
CA MET A 72 8.68 1.02 3.76
C MET A 72 9.95 1.27 4.58
N TYR A 73 10.78 0.23 4.74
CA TYR A 73 12.08 0.37 5.41
C TYR A 73 13.04 1.29 4.65
N GLY A 74 13.13 1.12 3.32
CA GLY A 74 14.05 1.91 2.48
C GLY A 74 13.71 3.40 2.48
N GLY A 75 12.43 3.75 2.49
CA GLY A 75 11.93 5.13 2.49
C GLY A 75 12.41 5.97 3.68
N SER A 76 12.61 5.36 4.84
CA SER A 76 13.15 6.02 6.03
C SER A 76 14.60 6.48 5.82
N THR A 77 15.40 5.73 5.06
CA THR A 77 16.81 6.06 4.81
C THR A 77 16.96 7.38 4.08
N THR A 78 16.20 7.61 3.01
CA THR A 78 16.22 8.87 2.27
C THR A 78 15.57 10.01 3.02
N SER A 79 14.52 9.75 3.76
CA SER A 79 13.88 10.73 4.63
C SER A 79 14.85 11.29 5.66
N ILE A 80 15.63 10.43 6.30
CA ILE A 80 16.61 10.80 7.32
C ILE A 80 17.83 11.48 6.69
N LEU A 81 18.42 10.89 5.64
CA LEU A 81 19.70 11.36 5.11
C LEU A 81 19.56 12.53 4.14
N LEU A 82 18.53 12.58 3.32
CA LEU A 82 18.36 13.55 2.24
C LEU A 82 17.23 14.54 2.46
N ASN A 83 16.40 14.36 3.49
CA ASN A 83 15.15 15.12 3.66
C ASN A 83 14.19 14.95 2.47
N THR A 84 14.33 13.87 1.75
CA THR A 84 13.47 13.54 0.59
C THR A 84 12.75 12.24 0.92
N PRO A 85 11.44 12.27 1.18
CA PRO A 85 10.72 11.07 1.54
C PRO A 85 10.72 10.08 0.36
N GLY A 86 11.05 8.82 0.60
CA GLY A 86 10.95 7.75 -0.38
C GLY A 86 9.49 7.39 -0.69
N GLU A 87 8.63 7.60 0.31
CA GLU A 87 7.17 7.44 0.23
C GLU A 87 6.45 8.48 1.10
N THR A 88 5.14 8.64 0.92
CA THR A 88 4.36 9.70 1.60
C THR A 88 4.35 9.57 3.12
N ALA A 89 4.31 8.36 3.67
CA ALA A 89 4.34 8.15 5.12
C ALA A 89 5.68 8.56 5.75
N SER A 90 6.78 8.39 5.04
CA SER A 90 8.12 8.72 5.52
C SER A 90 8.41 10.24 5.57
N MET A 91 7.48 11.09 5.07
CA MET A 91 7.57 12.55 5.26
C MET A 91 7.63 12.93 6.74
N VAL A 92 6.91 12.22 7.59
CA VAL A 92 6.90 12.49 9.03
C VAL A 92 8.23 12.14 9.66
N THR A 93 8.83 11.03 9.25
CA THR A 93 10.18 10.63 9.65
C THR A 93 11.25 11.66 9.26
N ALA A 94 11.10 12.30 8.09
CA ALA A 94 12.00 13.36 7.64
C ALA A 94 11.98 14.58 8.58
N MET A 95 10.85 14.89 9.23
CA MET A 95 10.70 16.08 10.08
C MET A 95 11.70 16.13 11.23
N GLU A 96 11.95 15.00 11.89
CA GLU A 96 12.92 14.91 13.00
C GLU A 96 14.17 14.14 12.59
N GLY A 97 14.04 13.08 11.78
CA GLY A 97 15.15 12.24 11.37
C GLY A 97 16.24 13.01 10.59
N ASN A 98 15.86 13.91 9.70
CA ASN A 98 16.83 14.76 8.99
C ASN A 98 17.54 15.75 9.91
N LYS A 99 16.83 16.28 10.93
CA LYS A 99 17.45 17.15 11.94
C LYS A 99 18.44 16.37 12.80
N MET A 100 18.08 15.13 13.20
CA MET A 100 19.02 14.23 13.87
C MET A 100 20.26 13.98 13.00
N ALA A 101 20.08 13.76 11.69
CA ALA A 101 21.19 13.54 10.78
C ALA A 101 22.10 14.77 10.68
N LYS A 102 21.53 15.98 10.57
CA LYS A 102 22.26 17.25 10.57
C LYS A 102 23.01 17.53 11.89
N SER A 103 22.45 17.08 13.02
CA SER A 103 23.09 17.17 14.35
C SER A 103 24.12 16.05 14.63
N GLY A 104 24.48 15.24 13.60
CA GLY A 104 25.46 14.15 13.73
C GLY A 104 24.88 12.84 14.28
N ARG A 105 23.54 12.72 14.44
CA ARG A 105 22.84 11.55 14.98
C ARG A 105 22.13 10.73 13.89
N ALA A 106 22.66 10.72 12.67
CA ALA A 106 22.08 9.96 11.55
C ALA A 106 22.01 8.46 11.86
N GLY A 107 23.03 7.89 12.49
CA GLY A 107 23.08 6.47 12.84
C GLY A 107 22.01 6.07 13.86
N GLN A 108 21.74 6.92 14.87
CA GLN A 108 20.69 6.70 15.85
C GLN A 108 19.30 6.76 15.22
N ALA A 109 19.06 7.73 14.30
CA ALA A 109 17.80 7.87 13.59
C ALA A 109 17.52 6.65 12.70
N LEU A 110 18.53 6.17 11.97
CA LEU A 110 18.41 4.96 11.13
C LEU A 110 18.21 3.69 11.96
N ALA A 111 18.90 3.57 13.09
CA ALA A 111 18.76 2.43 13.99
C ALA A 111 17.34 2.36 14.60
N THR A 112 16.85 3.48 15.15
CA THR A 112 15.49 3.50 15.73
C THR A 112 14.40 3.26 14.67
N ALA A 113 14.59 3.76 13.46
CA ALA A 113 13.67 3.49 12.35
C ALA A 113 13.63 2.00 12.01
N ALA A 114 14.80 1.37 11.74
CA ALA A 114 14.87 -0.03 11.34
C ALA A 114 14.36 -0.98 12.45
N ILE A 115 14.78 -0.77 13.71
CA ILE A 115 14.36 -1.61 14.83
C ILE A 115 12.87 -1.40 15.13
N GLY A 116 12.38 -0.16 15.10
CA GLY A 116 10.99 0.16 15.31
C GLY A 116 10.08 -0.44 14.25
N SER A 117 10.49 -0.40 12.99
CA SER A 117 9.81 -1.06 11.88
C SER A 117 9.74 -2.58 12.06
N PHE A 118 10.85 -3.20 12.50
CA PHE A 118 10.89 -4.64 12.82
C PHE A 118 9.93 -5.00 13.96
N VAL A 119 9.93 -4.26 15.06
CA VAL A 119 9.05 -4.49 16.21
C VAL A 119 7.59 -4.34 15.78
N ALA A 120 7.26 -3.24 15.10
CA ALA A 120 5.90 -2.95 14.67
C ALA A 120 5.40 -3.92 13.59
N GLY A 121 6.23 -4.25 12.61
CA GLY A 121 5.92 -5.24 11.58
C GLY A 121 5.70 -6.63 12.19
N THR A 122 6.50 -7.04 13.17
CA THR A 122 6.32 -8.32 13.87
C THR A 122 5.02 -8.35 14.67
N ILE A 123 4.73 -7.31 15.47
CA ILE A 123 3.45 -7.21 16.20
C ILE A 123 2.28 -7.17 15.22
N GLY A 124 2.39 -6.39 14.14
CA GLY A 124 1.38 -6.35 13.07
C GLY A 124 1.14 -7.72 12.44
N THR A 125 2.20 -8.50 12.19
CA THR A 125 2.06 -9.87 11.64
C THR A 125 1.38 -10.81 12.66
N VAL A 126 1.66 -10.67 13.95
CA VAL A 126 0.91 -11.39 15.00
C VAL A 126 -0.58 -11.01 14.95
N VAL A 127 -0.88 -9.71 14.80
CA VAL A 127 -2.27 -9.24 14.64
C VAL A 127 -2.91 -9.87 13.40
N VAL A 128 -2.23 -9.89 12.26
CA VAL A 128 -2.74 -10.57 11.04
C VAL A 128 -2.99 -12.05 11.30
N THR A 129 -2.04 -12.74 11.92
CA THR A 129 -2.13 -14.18 12.23
C THR A 129 -3.35 -14.53 13.07
N LEU A 130 -3.65 -13.69 14.07
CA LEU A 130 -4.74 -13.95 15.01
C LEU A 130 -6.10 -13.44 14.50
N PHE A 131 -6.13 -12.28 13.86
CA PHE A 131 -7.38 -11.61 13.52
C PHE A 131 -7.86 -11.89 12.09
N ALA A 132 -6.98 -12.16 11.11
CA ALA A 132 -7.42 -12.40 9.76
C ALA A 132 -8.35 -13.63 9.64
N PRO A 133 -8.08 -14.78 10.28
CA PRO A 133 -9.01 -15.92 10.26
C PRO A 133 -10.37 -15.58 10.88
N VAL A 134 -10.37 -14.82 11.99
CA VAL A 134 -11.60 -14.40 12.67
C VAL A 134 -12.43 -13.50 11.76
N VAL A 135 -11.81 -12.50 11.14
CA VAL A 135 -12.49 -11.62 10.18
C VAL A 135 -13.03 -12.42 8.99
N ALA A 136 -12.25 -13.37 8.47
CA ALA A 136 -12.70 -14.23 7.36
C ALA A 136 -13.93 -15.06 7.74
N GLU A 137 -13.96 -15.64 8.95
CA GLU A 137 -15.11 -16.41 9.45
C GLU A 137 -16.39 -15.57 9.52
N TYR A 138 -16.28 -14.32 10.01
CA TYR A 138 -17.42 -13.41 10.02
C TYR A 138 -17.79 -12.93 8.62
N ALA A 139 -16.82 -12.72 7.74
CA ALA A 139 -17.03 -12.26 6.38
C ALA A 139 -17.80 -13.28 5.53
N VAL A 140 -17.65 -14.60 5.77
CA VAL A 140 -18.46 -15.65 5.10
C VAL A 140 -19.96 -15.47 5.37
N LYS A 141 -20.33 -14.88 6.52
CA LYS A 141 -21.75 -14.65 6.89
C LYS A 141 -22.39 -13.45 6.20
N LEU A 142 -21.57 -12.64 5.50
CA LEU A 142 -22.04 -11.49 4.72
C LEU A 142 -22.68 -11.99 3.41
N GLY A 143 -23.79 -11.36 3.04
CA GLY A 143 -24.45 -11.62 1.76
C GLY A 143 -24.10 -10.57 0.70
N PRO A 144 -24.65 -10.70 -0.51
CA PRO A 144 -24.46 -9.75 -1.60
C PRO A 144 -24.74 -8.28 -1.23
N PRO A 145 -25.81 -7.96 -0.46
CA PRO A 145 -26.04 -6.58 -0.04
C PRO A 145 -24.89 -5.99 0.79
N GLU A 146 -24.37 -6.74 1.77
CA GLU A 146 -23.26 -6.29 2.61
C GLU A 146 -21.98 -6.15 1.80
N TYR A 147 -21.68 -7.09 0.88
CA TYR A 147 -20.50 -6.98 0.01
C TYR A 147 -20.58 -5.77 -0.91
N PHE A 148 -21.75 -5.47 -1.49
CA PHE A 148 -21.93 -4.25 -2.26
C PHE A 148 -21.69 -3.00 -1.40
N LEU A 149 -22.24 -2.94 -0.18
CA LEU A 149 -22.02 -1.81 0.73
C LEU A 149 -20.57 -1.68 1.18
N LEU A 150 -19.85 -2.79 1.38
CA LEU A 150 -18.41 -2.77 1.66
C LEU A 150 -17.63 -2.18 0.49
N MET A 151 -17.97 -2.49 -0.76
CA MET A 151 -17.35 -1.90 -1.93
C MET A 151 -17.66 -0.41 -2.06
N VAL A 152 -18.90 0.01 -1.78
CA VAL A 152 -19.26 1.43 -1.70
C VAL A 152 -18.48 2.15 -0.60
N LEU A 153 -18.26 1.50 0.54
CA LEU A 153 -17.41 2.02 1.60
C LEU A 153 -15.95 2.18 1.12
N ALA A 154 -15.41 1.17 0.43
CA ALA A 154 -14.06 1.25 -0.16
C ALA A 154 -13.96 2.39 -1.18
N PHE A 155 -14.95 2.55 -2.07
CA PHE A 155 -14.99 3.64 -3.05
C PHE A 155 -15.02 5.02 -2.38
N THR A 156 -15.84 5.18 -1.35
CA THR A 156 -15.97 6.46 -0.64
C THR A 156 -14.69 6.80 0.14
N THR A 157 -14.09 5.83 0.80
CA THR A 157 -12.86 6.04 1.57
C THR A 157 -11.65 6.30 0.68
N VAL A 158 -11.45 5.51 -0.36
CA VAL A 158 -10.36 5.69 -1.32
C VAL A 158 -10.44 7.05 -2.01
N SER A 159 -11.65 7.46 -2.41
CA SER A 159 -11.86 8.75 -3.08
C SER A 159 -11.69 9.95 -2.14
N ALA A 160 -12.06 9.80 -0.86
CA ALA A 160 -12.00 10.88 0.12
C ALA A 160 -10.58 11.12 0.65
N VAL A 161 -9.75 10.08 0.71
CA VAL A 161 -8.47 10.08 1.43
C VAL A 161 -7.27 10.15 0.50
N LEU A 162 -7.30 9.47 -0.64
CA LEU A 162 -6.16 9.38 -1.56
C LEU A 162 -5.98 10.60 -2.48
N GLY A 163 -6.79 11.66 -2.33
CA GLY A 163 -6.70 12.86 -3.15
C GLY A 163 -6.75 14.16 -2.37
N LYS A 164 -6.11 15.21 -2.89
CA LYS A 164 -6.24 16.59 -2.36
C LYS A 164 -7.69 17.12 -2.42
N SER A 165 -8.55 16.48 -3.22
CA SER A 165 -9.96 16.85 -3.43
C SER A 165 -10.82 15.61 -3.60
N THR A 166 -11.86 15.47 -2.78
CA THR A 166 -12.84 14.38 -2.88
C THR A 166 -13.51 14.31 -4.26
N VAL A 167 -13.75 15.46 -4.91
CA VAL A 167 -14.33 15.51 -6.25
C VAL A 167 -13.40 14.88 -7.29
N ARG A 168 -12.10 15.20 -7.23
CA ARG A 168 -11.10 14.61 -8.13
C ARG A 168 -10.91 13.12 -7.85
N GLY A 169 -10.97 12.72 -6.56
CA GLY A 169 -10.93 11.30 -6.16
C GLY A 169 -12.11 10.52 -6.73
N LEU A 170 -13.33 11.06 -6.62
CA LEU A 170 -14.54 10.46 -7.20
C LEU A 170 -14.47 10.41 -8.73
N ALA A 171 -14.05 11.49 -9.39
CA ALA A 171 -13.90 11.50 -10.83
C ALA A 171 -12.90 10.43 -11.31
N ALA A 172 -11.77 10.28 -10.63
CA ALA A 172 -10.78 9.24 -10.90
C ALA A 172 -11.37 7.82 -10.69
N LEU A 173 -12.16 7.63 -9.63
CA LEU A 173 -12.88 6.38 -9.38
C LEU A 173 -13.87 6.07 -10.52
N PHE A 174 -14.68 7.04 -10.97
CA PHE A 174 -15.62 6.84 -12.05
C PHE A 174 -14.93 6.52 -13.39
N ILE A 175 -13.75 7.11 -13.65
CA ILE A 175 -12.92 6.71 -14.79
C ILE A 175 -12.54 5.23 -14.67
N GLY A 176 -12.10 4.79 -13.47
CA GLY A 176 -11.76 3.40 -13.23
C GLY A 176 -12.95 2.45 -13.38
N LEU A 177 -14.12 2.82 -12.83
CA LEU A 177 -15.36 2.07 -13.01
C LEU A 177 -15.71 1.92 -14.49
N ALA A 178 -15.63 3.00 -15.27
CA ALA A 178 -15.94 2.98 -16.71
C ALA A 178 -14.97 2.06 -17.49
N VAL A 179 -13.68 2.12 -17.16
CA VAL A 179 -12.64 1.25 -17.78
C VAL A 179 -12.87 -0.21 -17.39
N GLY A 180 -13.23 -0.51 -16.14
CA GLY A 180 -13.51 -1.86 -15.66
C GLY A 180 -14.76 -2.50 -16.26
N LEU A 181 -15.66 -1.70 -16.87
CA LEU A 181 -16.85 -2.19 -17.56
C LEU A 181 -16.61 -2.51 -19.05
N ILE A 182 -15.42 -2.22 -19.59
CA ILE A 182 -15.08 -2.58 -20.96
C ILE A 182 -14.85 -4.09 -21.05
N GLY A 183 -15.46 -4.76 -22.03
CA GLY A 183 -15.27 -6.19 -22.26
C GLY A 183 -16.58 -6.96 -22.22
N MET A 184 -16.47 -8.28 -22.02
CA MET A 184 -17.63 -9.16 -21.91
C MET A 184 -18.26 -9.06 -20.51
N ASP A 185 -19.57 -8.81 -20.48
CA ASP A 185 -20.33 -8.91 -19.23
C ASP A 185 -20.41 -10.37 -18.76
N GLN A 186 -19.88 -10.66 -17.59
CA GLN A 186 -19.81 -12.03 -17.05
C GLN A 186 -21.18 -12.65 -16.75
N ILE A 187 -22.22 -11.83 -16.57
CA ILE A 187 -23.59 -12.31 -16.26
C ILE A 187 -24.40 -12.53 -17.53
N SER A 188 -24.38 -11.55 -18.45
CA SER A 188 -25.20 -11.63 -19.68
C SER A 188 -24.44 -12.16 -20.90
N GLY A 189 -23.12 -12.27 -20.86
CA GLY A 189 -22.26 -12.66 -21.99
C GLY A 189 -22.27 -11.66 -23.14
N GLN A 190 -22.72 -10.43 -22.92
CA GLN A 190 -22.80 -9.39 -23.95
C GLN A 190 -21.53 -8.51 -23.93
N PRO A 191 -20.96 -8.14 -25.10
CA PRO A 191 -19.85 -7.22 -25.17
C PRO A 191 -20.29 -5.79 -24.83
N ARG A 192 -19.53 -5.11 -23.95
CA ARG A 192 -19.80 -3.74 -23.51
C ARG A 192 -18.63 -2.83 -23.86
N TYR A 193 -18.92 -1.67 -24.44
CA TYR A 193 -17.97 -0.59 -24.72
C TYR A 193 -16.75 -1.01 -25.53
N THR A 194 -16.83 -2.13 -26.28
CA THR A 194 -15.72 -2.66 -27.10
C THR A 194 -15.52 -1.91 -28.42
N GLY A 195 -16.49 -1.12 -28.84
CA GLY A 195 -16.46 -0.42 -30.11
C GLY A 195 -16.34 -1.35 -31.33
N GLY A 196 -16.74 -2.63 -31.18
CA GLY A 196 -16.62 -3.67 -32.20
C GLY A 196 -15.20 -4.22 -32.42
N LYS A 197 -14.23 -3.87 -31.54
CA LYS A 197 -12.85 -4.34 -31.61
C LYS A 197 -12.65 -5.59 -30.78
N ALA A 198 -12.05 -6.62 -31.38
CA ALA A 198 -11.78 -7.89 -30.71
C ALA A 198 -10.82 -7.75 -29.52
N GLU A 199 -9.87 -6.82 -29.60
CA GLU A 199 -8.86 -6.55 -28.58
C GLU A 199 -9.47 -6.10 -27.23
N PHE A 200 -10.71 -5.56 -27.28
CA PHE A 200 -11.42 -5.14 -26.07
C PHE A 200 -12.42 -6.17 -25.55
N LEU A 201 -12.61 -7.32 -26.19
CA LEU A 201 -13.56 -8.34 -25.71
C LEU A 201 -13.15 -8.88 -24.34
N ASP A 202 -11.86 -9.10 -24.09
CA ASP A 202 -11.33 -9.53 -22.79
C ASP A 202 -11.17 -8.37 -21.78
N GLY A 203 -11.62 -7.15 -22.17
CA GLY A 203 -11.40 -5.93 -21.38
C GLY A 203 -9.99 -5.39 -21.47
N ILE A 204 -9.72 -4.38 -20.62
CA ILE A 204 -8.38 -3.81 -20.47
C ILE A 204 -7.73 -4.47 -19.23
N GLU A 205 -6.53 -5.01 -19.44
CA GLU A 205 -5.80 -5.66 -18.35
C GLU A 205 -5.49 -4.70 -17.19
N ILE A 206 -5.82 -5.11 -15.98
CA ILE A 206 -5.58 -4.36 -14.75
C ILE A 206 -4.11 -4.01 -14.61
N VAL A 207 -3.24 -4.96 -14.93
CA VAL A 207 -1.79 -4.81 -14.85
C VAL A 207 -1.31 -3.72 -15.79
N LEU A 208 -1.84 -3.68 -17.01
CA LEU A 208 -1.49 -2.67 -18.00
C LEU A 208 -1.84 -1.26 -17.51
N VAL A 209 -3.03 -1.09 -16.95
CA VAL A 209 -3.47 0.18 -16.36
C VAL A 209 -2.61 0.56 -15.15
N ALA A 210 -2.30 -0.39 -14.30
CA ALA A 210 -1.43 -0.16 -13.13
C ALA A 210 -0.02 0.27 -13.55
N VAL A 211 0.62 -0.45 -14.48
CA VAL A 211 1.94 -0.11 -14.99
C VAL A 211 1.92 1.26 -15.69
N GLY A 212 0.89 1.53 -16.51
CA GLY A 212 0.73 2.81 -17.19
C GLY A 212 0.61 3.99 -16.22
N LEU A 213 -0.28 3.89 -15.24
CA LEU A 213 -0.57 4.99 -14.29
C LEU A 213 0.50 5.18 -13.22
N PHE A 214 1.16 4.10 -12.76
CA PHE A 214 2.14 4.18 -11.65
C PHE A 214 3.58 4.19 -12.13
N ALA A 215 3.97 3.43 -13.15
CA ALA A 215 5.35 3.39 -13.62
C ALA A 215 5.61 4.37 -14.78
N VAL A 216 4.88 4.23 -15.88
CA VAL A 216 5.11 5.07 -17.07
C VAL A 216 4.77 6.54 -16.77
N ALA A 217 3.61 6.79 -16.16
CA ALA A 217 3.21 8.16 -15.81
C ALA A 217 4.14 8.82 -14.80
N GLU A 218 4.68 8.07 -13.82
CA GLU A 218 5.65 8.58 -12.85
C GLU A 218 6.91 9.09 -13.54
N VAL A 219 7.51 8.23 -14.38
CA VAL A 219 8.74 8.56 -15.10
C VAL A 219 8.53 9.73 -16.04
N LEU A 220 7.46 9.70 -16.85
CA LEU A 220 7.17 10.79 -17.79
C LEU A 220 6.91 12.11 -17.07
N HIS A 221 6.17 12.09 -15.95
CA HIS A 221 5.92 13.27 -15.13
C HIS A 221 7.21 13.84 -14.54
N ALA A 222 8.06 12.97 -13.99
CA ALA A 222 9.35 13.37 -13.42
C ALA A 222 10.28 14.00 -14.49
N VAL A 223 10.34 13.42 -15.67
CA VAL A 223 11.16 13.93 -16.78
C VAL A 223 10.65 15.28 -17.29
N LEU A 224 9.32 15.46 -17.38
CA LEU A 224 8.71 16.66 -17.96
C LEU A 224 8.63 17.84 -17.00
N PHE A 225 8.44 17.58 -15.69
CA PHE A 225 8.03 18.62 -14.73
C PHE A 225 8.92 18.73 -13.49
N GLU A 226 9.75 17.72 -13.15
CA GLU A 226 10.65 17.81 -12.01
C GLU A 226 12.00 18.41 -12.41
N GLY A 227 12.35 19.52 -11.78
CA GLY A 227 13.65 20.16 -11.95
C GLY A 227 14.79 19.37 -11.27
N LYS A 228 16.04 19.80 -11.51
CA LYS A 228 17.22 19.26 -10.80
C LYS A 228 17.09 19.51 -9.30
N ILE A 229 16.88 18.47 -8.50
CA ILE A 229 16.94 18.55 -7.06
C ILE A 229 18.43 18.50 -6.67
N VAL A 230 18.90 19.55 -6.00
CA VAL A 230 20.24 19.56 -5.39
C VAL A 230 20.15 18.78 -4.07
N GLU A 231 20.64 17.57 -4.06
CA GLU A 231 20.63 16.70 -2.88
C GLU A 231 21.85 17.01 -2.00
N THR A 232 21.59 17.51 -0.80
CA THR A 232 22.63 17.67 0.23
C THR A 232 22.69 16.38 1.04
N GLN A 233 23.65 15.52 0.76
CA GLN A 233 23.80 14.24 1.46
C GLN A 233 24.45 14.45 2.83
N ASN A 234 23.75 14.09 3.90
CA ASN A 234 24.33 14.05 5.25
C ASN A 234 25.28 12.86 5.38
N ARG A 235 26.36 13.02 6.15
CA ARG A 235 27.32 11.94 6.39
C ARG A 235 26.69 10.84 7.24
N LEU A 236 26.85 9.60 6.80
CA LEU A 236 26.45 8.44 7.58
C LEU A 236 27.38 8.31 8.79
N THR A 237 26.80 8.32 9.98
CA THR A 237 27.50 8.03 11.25
C THR A 237 27.35 6.55 11.61
N ARG A 238 28.06 6.09 12.65
CA ARG A 238 27.95 4.72 13.13
C ARG A 238 26.49 4.42 13.53
N VAL A 239 25.90 3.37 12.96
CA VAL A 239 24.50 2.97 13.21
C VAL A 239 24.44 2.22 14.55
N HIS A 240 24.06 2.91 15.61
CA HIS A 240 23.89 2.36 16.95
C HIS A 240 22.97 3.24 17.78
N MET A 241 22.43 2.71 18.84
CA MET A 241 21.62 3.41 19.83
C MET A 241 22.26 3.28 21.22
N ASP A 242 22.28 4.37 21.98
CA ASP A 242 22.68 4.34 23.38
C ASP A 242 21.52 3.95 24.32
N LYS A 243 21.79 3.85 25.63
CA LYS A 243 20.77 3.49 26.62
C LYS A 243 19.64 4.52 26.70
N ARG A 244 19.92 5.82 26.48
CA ARG A 244 18.90 6.88 26.46
C ARG A 244 18.00 6.72 25.23
N ASP A 245 18.59 6.47 24.07
CA ASP A 245 17.88 6.25 22.81
C ASP A 245 16.92 5.05 22.93
N TRP A 246 17.37 3.92 23.47
CA TRP A 246 16.52 2.73 23.70
C TRP A 246 15.35 3.03 24.64
N ARG A 247 15.60 3.68 25.78
CA ARG A 247 14.57 4.02 26.76
C ARG A 247 13.48 4.92 26.18
N ARG A 248 13.85 5.78 25.24
CA ARG A 248 12.94 6.72 24.58
C ARG A 248 12.21 6.05 23.40
N SER A 249 12.89 5.20 22.63
CA SER A 249 12.32 4.57 21.45
C SER A 249 11.32 3.46 21.76
N ILE A 250 11.59 2.59 22.72
CA ILE A 250 10.70 1.44 23.03
C ILE A 250 9.24 1.86 23.29
N PRO A 251 8.95 2.82 24.18
CA PRO A 251 7.57 3.26 24.38
C PRO A 251 6.96 3.90 23.14
N ALA A 252 7.77 4.63 22.34
CA ALA A 252 7.30 5.26 21.12
C ALA A 252 6.96 4.21 20.05
N TRP A 253 7.77 3.15 19.89
CA TRP A 253 7.47 2.02 19.00
C TRP A 253 6.14 1.35 19.36
N LEU A 254 5.92 1.06 20.64
CA LEU A 254 4.70 0.40 21.10
C LEU A 254 3.46 1.29 20.89
N ARG A 255 3.56 2.59 21.20
CA ARG A 255 2.46 3.53 20.95
C ARG A 255 2.20 3.72 19.45
N GLY A 256 3.27 3.87 18.66
CA GLY A 256 3.17 3.95 17.22
C GLY A 256 2.48 2.71 16.63
N THR A 257 2.89 1.51 17.06
CA THR A 257 2.25 0.25 16.66
C THR A 257 0.77 0.20 17.04
N ALA A 258 0.43 0.58 18.27
CA ALA A 258 -0.96 0.60 18.75
C ALA A 258 -1.82 1.63 17.97
N ILE A 259 -1.23 2.74 17.53
CA ILE A 259 -1.91 3.72 16.67
C ILE A 259 -2.04 3.18 15.25
N GLY A 260 -0.97 2.63 14.67
CA GLY A 260 -0.94 2.21 13.28
C GLY A 260 -1.78 0.99 12.96
N ALA A 261 -1.75 -0.04 13.81
CA ALA A 261 -2.41 -1.32 13.54
C ALA A 261 -3.92 -1.22 13.24
N PRO A 262 -4.74 -0.44 13.95
CA PRO A 262 -6.15 -0.25 13.59
C PRO A 262 -6.35 0.43 12.24
N PHE A 263 -5.48 1.38 11.87
CA PHE A 263 -5.61 2.12 10.61
C PHE A 263 -5.37 1.24 9.37
N GLY A 264 -4.53 0.22 9.47
CA GLY A 264 -4.35 -0.74 8.38
C GLY A 264 -5.63 -1.51 8.06
N CYS A 265 -6.44 -1.78 9.07
CA CYS A 265 -7.72 -2.50 8.91
C CYS A 265 -8.83 -1.63 8.33
N ILE A 266 -8.66 -0.30 8.31
CA ILE A 266 -9.69 0.63 7.86
C ILE A 266 -9.35 1.10 6.44
N PRO A 267 -10.24 1.02 5.45
CA PRO A 267 -10.00 1.53 4.10
C PRO A 267 -10.04 3.06 4.09
N ALA A 268 -9.14 3.70 4.84
CA ALA A 268 -9.18 5.12 5.17
C ALA A 268 -7.87 5.87 4.89
N GLY A 269 -7.07 5.43 3.94
CA GLY A 269 -6.03 6.29 3.45
C GLY A 269 -4.59 6.01 3.86
N GLY A 270 -4.24 4.76 3.81
CA GLY A 270 -2.83 4.41 3.84
C GLY A 270 -2.17 4.67 5.19
N THR A 271 -0.90 4.96 5.13
CA THR A 271 -0.01 5.07 6.29
C THR A 271 0.21 6.52 6.76
N GLU A 272 -0.27 7.51 6.01
CA GLU A 272 -0.03 8.93 6.28
C GLU A 272 -0.70 9.39 7.59
N ILE A 273 -1.98 9.07 7.75
CA ILE A 273 -2.75 9.53 8.92
C ILE A 273 -2.16 8.97 10.22
N PRO A 274 -1.92 7.65 10.39
CA PRO A 274 -1.37 7.10 11.63
C PRO A 274 0.04 7.59 11.92
N THR A 275 0.88 7.85 10.90
CA THR A 275 2.23 8.38 11.11
C THR A 275 2.20 9.82 11.66
N PHE A 276 1.36 10.69 11.11
CA PHE A 276 1.16 12.05 11.64
C PHE A 276 0.54 12.03 13.04
N LEU A 277 -0.43 11.16 13.28
CA LEU A 277 -1.06 11.00 14.59
C LEU A 277 -0.06 10.52 15.65
N SER A 278 0.78 9.54 15.29
CA SER A 278 1.86 9.06 16.13
C SER A 278 2.86 10.18 16.46
N TYR A 279 3.30 10.94 15.46
CA TYR A 279 4.19 12.08 15.66
C TYR A 279 3.58 13.13 16.62
N ALA A 280 2.32 13.49 16.40
CA ALA A 280 1.64 14.46 17.25
C ALA A 280 1.51 13.96 18.70
N THR A 281 1.28 12.67 18.88
CA THR A 281 1.20 12.00 20.18
C THR A 281 2.54 12.04 20.88
N GLU A 282 3.64 11.64 20.21
CA GLU A 282 4.98 11.65 20.78
C GLU A 282 5.40 13.08 21.16
N LYS A 283 5.17 14.05 20.29
CA LYS A 283 5.46 15.47 20.56
C LYS A 283 4.66 16.02 21.76
N LYS A 284 3.41 15.57 21.95
CA LYS A 284 2.56 15.98 23.10
C LYS A 284 3.03 15.34 24.40
N LEU A 285 3.49 14.10 24.36
CA LEU A 285 3.93 13.34 25.54
C LEU A 285 5.35 13.72 26.01
N ALA A 286 6.18 14.21 25.10
CA ALA A 286 7.53 14.65 25.41
C ALA A 286 7.54 15.82 26.41
N LYS A 287 8.48 15.79 27.36
CA LYS A 287 8.61 16.79 28.43
C LYS A 287 10.06 17.27 28.54
N GLY A 288 10.27 18.44 29.13
CA GLY A 288 11.57 18.99 29.44
C GLY A 288 12.52 19.05 28.23
N GLU A 289 13.71 18.53 28.38
CA GLU A 289 14.75 18.51 27.32
C GLU A 289 14.31 17.72 26.09
N ASP A 290 13.63 16.56 26.28
CA ASP A 290 13.17 15.72 25.18
C ASP A 290 12.19 16.48 24.28
N ARG A 291 11.33 17.34 24.87
CA ARG A 291 10.41 18.19 24.11
C ARG A 291 11.16 19.32 23.34
N ALA A 292 12.22 19.82 23.92
CA ALA A 292 13.03 20.88 23.28
C ALA A 292 13.79 20.34 22.05
N GLU A 293 14.05 19.04 21.94
CA GLU A 293 14.66 18.44 20.75
C GLU A 293 13.74 18.49 19.53
N PHE A 294 12.38 18.41 19.74
CA PHE A 294 11.40 18.44 18.63
C PHE A 294 11.49 19.73 17.86
N GLY A 295 11.68 19.60 16.56
CA GLY A 295 11.74 20.73 15.65
C GLY A 295 13.10 21.45 15.60
N HIS A 296 14.04 21.14 16.52
CA HIS A 296 15.38 21.76 16.61
C HIS A 296 16.49 20.79 16.24
N GLN A 297 16.97 19.98 17.17
CA GLN A 297 18.04 19.00 16.95
C GLN A 297 17.55 17.65 16.43
N GLY A 298 16.24 17.44 16.46
CA GLY A 298 15.57 16.20 16.08
C GLY A 298 15.39 15.25 17.27
N ALA A 299 14.12 14.94 17.58
CA ALA A 299 13.73 14.04 18.66
C ALA A 299 13.61 12.62 18.14
N ILE A 300 14.21 11.65 18.87
CA ILE A 300 14.20 10.24 18.45
C ILE A 300 12.80 9.63 18.47
N GLU A 301 11.93 10.04 19.39
CA GLU A 301 10.53 9.60 19.43
C GLU A 301 9.74 10.04 18.20
N GLY A 302 10.10 11.21 17.63
CA GLY A 302 9.52 11.74 16.40
C GLY A 302 9.94 10.96 15.13
N VAL A 303 10.89 10.04 15.24
CA VAL A 303 11.23 9.03 14.24
C VAL A 303 10.62 7.68 14.63
N ALA A 304 10.86 7.25 15.87
CA ALA A 304 10.48 5.94 16.38
C ALA A 304 8.97 5.65 16.26
N GLY A 305 8.14 6.56 16.76
CA GLY A 305 6.68 6.41 16.76
C GLY A 305 6.08 6.36 15.36
N PRO A 306 6.34 7.32 14.49
CA PRO A 306 5.87 7.31 13.10
C PRO A 306 6.30 6.09 12.30
N GLU A 307 7.56 5.65 12.41
CA GLU A 307 8.03 4.46 11.70
C GLU A 307 7.33 3.19 12.18
N ALA A 308 7.11 3.06 13.47
CA ALA A 308 6.33 1.95 14.01
C ALA A 308 4.87 2.01 13.55
N ALA A 309 4.24 3.20 13.53
CA ALA A 309 2.88 3.36 13.02
C ALA A 309 2.77 3.01 11.53
N ASN A 310 3.75 3.44 10.72
CA ASN A 310 3.83 3.09 9.30
C ASN A 310 3.83 1.57 9.11
N ASN A 311 4.79 0.87 9.70
CA ASN A 311 4.97 -0.57 9.49
C ASN A 311 3.84 -1.41 10.08
N ALA A 312 3.27 -1.02 11.22
CA ALA A 312 2.08 -1.67 11.75
C ALA A 312 0.88 -1.54 10.81
N THR A 313 0.65 -0.35 10.23
CA THR A 313 -0.43 -0.10 9.28
C THR A 313 -0.26 -0.92 8.01
N VAL A 314 0.95 -0.96 7.45
CA VAL A 314 1.27 -1.74 6.24
C VAL A 314 0.98 -3.22 6.45
N THR A 315 1.38 -3.75 7.58
CA THR A 315 1.18 -5.16 7.91
C THR A 315 -0.30 -5.50 8.07
N THR A 316 -1.01 -4.73 8.89
CA THR A 316 -2.43 -4.99 9.16
C THR A 316 -3.35 -4.67 7.98
N ALA A 317 -2.88 -3.89 6.99
CA ALA A 317 -3.57 -3.67 5.71
C ALA A 317 -3.81 -4.98 4.90
N LEU A 318 -3.05 -6.02 5.20
CA LEU A 318 -3.28 -7.34 4.61
C LEU A 318 -4.55 -8.02 5.16
N ILE A 319 -5.06 -7.63 6.34
CA ILE A 319 -6.30 -8.20 6.88
C ILE A 319 -7.47 -7.94 5.92
N PRO A 320 -7.91 -6.69 5.66
CA PRO A 320 -9.02 -6.45 4.75
C PRO A 320 -8.72 -6.88 3.31
N LEU A 321 -7.47 -6.80 2.87
CA LEU A 321 -7.07 -7.28 1.55
C LEU A 321 -7.35 -8.78 1.39
N LEU A 322 -6.89 -9.61 2.31
CA LEU A 322 -7.00 -11.06 2.20
C LEU A 322 -8.40 -11.58 2.57
N THR A 323 -9.07 -10.95 3.55
CA THR A 323 -10.36 -11.42 4.08
C THR A 323 -11.58 -10.89 3.37
N LEU A 324 -11.51 -9.66 2.82
CA LEU A 324 -12.64 -8.98 2.19
C LEU A 324 -12.36 -8.62 0.71
N GLY A 325 -11.12 -8.73 0.24
CA GLY A 325 -10.72 -8.25 -1.07
C GLY A 325 -10.76 -6.72 -1.19
N ILE A 326 -10.58 -6.01 -0.07
CA ILE A 326 -10.66 -4.54 -0.03
C ILE A 326 -9.27 -3.95 0.19
N PRO A 327 -8.75 -3.17 -0.76
CA PRO A 327 -7.48 -2.50 -0.59
C PRO A 327 -7.62 -1.25 0.29
N THR A 328 -6.61 -0.99 1.14
CA THR A 328 -6.56 0.18 2.02
C THR A 328 -5.51 1.20 1.61
N SER A 329 -4.68 0.87 0.63
CA SER A 329 -3.61 1.73 0.09
C SER A 329 -3.39 1.49 -1.40
N ASN A 330 -2.60 2.37 -2.05
CA ASN A 330 -2.22 2.20 -3.45
C ASN A 330 -1.54 0.83 -3.68
N THR A 331 -0.64 0.44 -2.80
CA THR A 331 0.11 -0.82 -2.94
C THR A 331 -0.80 -2.03 -2.75
N THR A 332 -1.70 -1.99 -1.77
CA THR A 332 -2.67 -3.09 -1.58
C THR A 332 -3.67 -3.18 -2.73
N ALA A 333 -3.98 -2.06 -3.42
CA ALA A 333 -4.78 -2.08 -4.64
C ALA A 333 -4.06 -2.83 -5.78
N ILE A 334 -2.76 -2.56 -5.97
CA ILE A 334 -1.97 -3.29 -6.97
C ILE A 334 -1.80 -4.76 -6.57
N LEU A 335 -1.59 -5.06 -5.29
CA LEU A 335 -1.54 -6.45 -4.80
C LEU A 335 -2.86 -7.18 -5.04
N LEU A 336 -4.01 -6.52 -4.86
CA LEU A 336 -5.32 -7.08 -5.22
C LEU A 336 -5.37 -7.44 -6.71
N GLY A 337 -4.92 -6.53 -7.58
CA GLY A 337 -4.78 -6.81 -9.00
C GLY A 337 -3.82 -7.97 -9.30
N ALA A 338 -2.72 -8.08 -8.53
CA ALA A 338 -1.79 -9.20 -8.65
C ALA A 338 -2.48 -10.54 -8.33
N PHE A 339 -3.22 -10.63 -7.22
CA PHE A 339 -3.99 -11.84 -6.91
C PHE A 339 -4.95 -12.21 -8.04
N GLN A 340 -5.70 -11.23 -8.57
CA GLN A 340 -6.65 -11.47 -9.66
C GLN A 340 -5.96 -11.91 -10.95
N ASN A 341 -4.80 -11.35 -11.28
CA ASN A 341 -4.01 -11.75 -12.45
C ASN A 341 -3.55 -13.21 -12.38
N TYR A 342 -3.37 -13.76 -11.17
CA TYR A 342 -3.11 -15.18 -10.94
C TYR A 342 -4.39 -16.02 -10.80
N GLY A 343 -5.56 -15.48 -11.11
CA GLY A 343 -6.84 -16.17 -10.97
C GLY A 343 -7.29 -16.40 -9.52
N ILE A 344 -6.65 -15.72 -8.56
CA ILE A 344 -6.99 -15.81 -7.14
C ILE A 344 -7.86 -14.61 -6.77
N GLN A 345 -9.00 -14.86 -6.19
CA GLN A 345 -9.89 -13.81 -5.70
C GLN A 345 -9.75 -13.69 -4.18
N PRO A 346 -9.11 -12.61 -3.67
CA PRO A 346 -9.10 -12.33 -2.24
C PRO A 346 -10.51 -12.15 -1.70
N GLY A 347 -10.71 -12.66 -0.51
CA GLY A 347 -12.01 -12.68 0.14
C GLY A 347 -12.05 -13.80 1.20
N PRO A 348 -13.17 -13.99 1.90
CA PRO A 348 -13.25 -14.93 3.02
C PRO A 348 -12.99 -16.39 2.59
N GLN A 349 -13.37 -16.76 1.37
CA GLN A 349 -13.12 -18.10 0.84
C GLN A 349 -11.64 -18.39 0.60
N LEU A 350 -10.79 -17.37 0.48
CA LEU A 350 -9.34 -17.53 0.29
C LEU A 350 -8.70 -18.37 1.40
N PHE A 351 -9.20 -18.21 2.63
CA PHE A 351 -8.71 -18.95 3.80
C PHE A 351 -9.08 -20.44 3.79
N THR A 352 -10.01 -20.85 2.95
CA THR A 352 -10.42 -22.26 2.77
C THR A 352 -9.90 -22.86 1.47
N THR A 353 -10.07 -22.13 0.35
CA THR A 353 -9.70 -22.63 -0.99
C THR A 353 -8.20 -22.56 -1.25
N SER A 354 -7.50 -21.58 -0.67
CA SER A 354 -6.07 -21.32 -0.86
C SER A 354 -5.33 -21.14 0.46
N ALA A 355 -5.71 -21.90 1.49
CA ALA A 355 -5.17 -21.78 2.84
C ALA A 355 -3.63 -21.87 2.85
N ALA A 356 -3.05 -22.82 2.09
CA ALA A 356 -1.60 -22.98 2.01
C ALA A 356 -0.89 -21.71 1.52
N LEU A 357 -1.44 -21.03 0.52
CA LEU A 357 -0.92 -19.75 0.01
C LEU A 357 -0.97 -18.65 1.08
N VAL A 358 -2.14 -18.51 1.74
CA VAL A 358 -2.33 -17.47 2.77
C VAL A 358 -1.34 -17.66 3.92
N TRP A 359 -1.21 -18.87 4.42
CA TRP A 359 -0.34 -19.15 5.56
C TRP A 359 1.14 -19.10 5.19
N ALA A 360 1.52 -19.47 3.96
CA ALA A 360 2.86 -19.26 3.45
C ALA A 360 3.19 -17.77 3.34
N LEU A 361 2.24 -16.96 2.86
CA LEU A 361 2.38 -15.50 2.81
C LEU A 361 2.53 -14.92 4.22
N VAL A 362 1.66 -15.28 5.18
CA VAL A 362 1.76 -14.79 6.56
C VAL A 362 3.09 -15.21 7.21
N ALA A 363 3.54 -16.45 7.04
CA ALA A 363 4.83 -16.91 7.52
C ALA A 363 5.99 -16.13 6.89
N SER A 364 5.89 -15.81 5.60
CA SER A 364 6.92 -15.03 4.90
C SER A 364 7.07 -13.60 5.43
N LEU A 365 6.03 -13.01 6.04
CA LEU A 365 6.12 -11.69 6.67
C LEU A 365 7.04 -11.71 7.91
N TYR A 366 7.00 -12.76 8.73
CA TYR A 366 7.93 -12.92 9.85
C TYR A 366 9.37 -13.05 9.35
N ILE A 367 9.57 -13.90 8.33
CA ILE A 367 10.88 -14.13 7.72
C ILE A 367 11.39 -12.84 7.06
N GLY A 368 10.54 -12.16 6.30
CA GLY A 368 10.82 -10.90 5.63
C GLY A 368 11.21 -9.79 6.61
N ASN A 369 10.53 -9.68 7.76
CA ASN A 369 10.90 -8.72 8.80
C ASN A 369 12.32 -8.94 9.34
N ILE A 370 12.71 -10.20 9.56
CA ILE A 370 14.09 -10.53 9.99
C ILE A 370 15.09 -10.15 8.88
N MET A 371 14.79 -10.52 7.63
CA MET A 371 15.62 -10.18 6.47
C MET A 371 15.78 -8.66 6.34
N LEU A 372 14.71 -7.90 6.51
CA LEU A 372 14.71 -6.44 6.41
C LEU A 372 15.51 -5.77 7.52
N LEU A 373 15.46 -6.31 8.75
CA LEU A 373 16.31 -5.81 9.83
C LEU A 373 17.79 -5.99 9.48
N VAL A 374 18.17 -7.16 8.95
CA VAL A 374 19.54 -7.46 8.51
C VAL A 374 19.95 -6.60 7.32
N LEU A 375 19.07 -6.40 6.35
CA LEU A 375 19.36 -5.58 5.18
C LEU A 375 19.49 -4.09 5.55
N ASN A 376 18.66 -3.56 6.44
CA ASN A 376 18.60 -2.11 6.71
C ASN A 376 19.50 -1.65 7.85
N LEU A 377 19.92 -2.52 8.77
CA LEU A 377 20.76 -2.11 9.89
C LEU A 377 22.27 -2.23 9.54
N PRO A 378 22.84 -3.42 9.29
CA PRO A 378 24.28 -3.52 8.95
C PRO A 378 24.60 -3.11 7.51
N MET A 379 23.64 -3.24 6.57
CA MET A 379 23.88 -2.99 5.15
C MET A 379 23.44 -1.58 4.69
N VAL A 380 23.05 -0.69 5.58
CA VAL A 380 22.59 0.67 5.23
C VAL A 380 23.59 1.42 4.33
N GLY A 381 24.89 1.20 4.52
CA GLY A 381 25.93 1.78 3.67
C GLY A 381 25.87 1.35 2.21
N LEU A 382 25.32 0.17 1.91
CA LEU A 382 25.10 -0.31 0.55
C LEU A 382 23.96 0.51 -0.10
N TRP A 383 22.85 0.68 0.64
CA TRP A 383 21.70 1.41 0.16
C TRP A 383 21.98 2.88 -0.10
N VAL A 384 22.79 3.51 0.74
CA VAL A 384 23.26 4.89 0.53
C VAL A 384 24.05 5.04 -0.79
N LYS A 385 24.76 4.00 -1.25
CA LYS A 385 25.45 4.04 -2.55
C LYS A 385 24.47 4.08 -3.73
N LEU A 386 23.27 3.50 -3.60
CA LEU A 386 22.24 3.55 -4.65
C LEU A 386 21.76 4.97 -4.92
N LEU A 387 21.82 5.87 -3.94
CA LEU A 387 21.48 7.28 -4.12
C LEU A 387 22.39 8.01 -5.12
N ARG A 388 23.52 7.39 -5.51
CA ARG A 388 24.43 7.93 -6.52
C ARG A 388 24.05 7.54 -7.95
N ILE A 389 23.03 6.67 -8.15
CA ILE A 389 22.58 6.30 -9.48
C ILE A 389 21.93 7.52 -10.14
N PRO A 390 22.37 7.92 -11.34
CA PRO A 390 21.77 9.05 -12.04
C PRO A 390 20.31 8.77 -12.38
N LYS A 391 19.40 9.71 -12.06
CA LYS A 391 17.96 9.59 -12.32
C LYS A 391 17.60 9.18 -13.77
N PRO A 392 18.29 9.70 -14.84
CA PRO A 392 17.99 9.28 -16.20
C PRO A 392 18.18 7.78 -16.46
N GLN A 393 19.22 7.16 -15.86
CA GLN A 393 19.47 5.71 -15.99
C GLN A 393 18.37 4.90 -15.28
N LEU A 394 17.94 5.36 -14.11
CA LEU A 394 16.87 4.76 -13.35
C LEU A 394 15.55 4.81 -14.13
N TYR A 395 15.19 5.97 -14.68
CA TYR A 395 13.97 6.17 -15.46
C TYR A 395 13.99 5.35 -16.75
N ALA A 396 15.12 5.27 -17.46
CA ALA A 396 15.27 4.42 -18.61
C ALA A 396 15.05 2.94 -18.25
N GLY A 397 15.63 2.47 -17.15
CA GLY A 397 15.42 1.11 -16.66
C GLY A 397 13.94 0.82 -16.38
N ILE A 398 13.23 1.72 -15.69
CA ILE A 398 11.80 1.55 -15.39
C ILE A 398 10.97 1.43 -16.69
N LEU A 399 11.20 2.31 -17.67
CA LEU A 399 10.47 2.26 -18.95
C LEU A 399 10.76 0.98 -19.72
N ILE A 400 12.01 0.50 -19.75
CA ILE A 400 12.38 -0.75 -20.39
C ILE A 400 11.64 -1.93 -19.73
N PHE A 401 11.70 -2.05 -18.41
CA PHE A 401 11.01 -3.12 -17.68
C PHE A 401 9.49 -3.06 -17.85
N ALA A 402 8.90 -1.86 -17.79
CA ALA A 402 7.47 -1.66 -18.01
C ALA A 402 7.05 -2.11 -19.43
N THR A 403 7.83 -1.74 -20.45
CA THR A 403 7.54 -2.08 -21.85
C THR A 403 7.70 -3.58 -22.11
N VAL A 404 8.84 -4.15 -21.70
CA VAL A 404 9.13 -5.58 -21.88
C VAL A 404 8.13 -6.43 -21.08
N GLY A 405 7.81 -6.01 -19.85
CA GLY A 405 6.83 -6.68 -19.02
C GLY A 405 5.43 -6.69 -19.65
N ALA A 406 4.93 -5.53 -20.06
CA ALA A 406 3.63 -5.42 -20.72
C ALA A 406 3.54 -6.25 -22.00
N TYR A 407 4.58 -6.22 -22.84
CA TYR A 407 4.63 -7.05 -24.04
C TYR A 407 4.66 -8.54 -23.72
N GLY A 408 5.38 -8.93 -22.66
CA GLY A 408 5.55 -10.33 -22.26
C GLY A 408 4.26 -11.01 -21.82
N MET A 409 3.23 -10.27 -21.42
CA MET A 409 1.95 -10.82 -20.96
C MET A 409 1.13 -11.44 -22.10
N ARG A 410 0.88 -10.69 -23.14
CA ARG A 410 -0.01 -11.06 -24.25
C ARG A 410 0.65 -11.01 -25.64
N GLN A 411 1.91 -10.58 -25.72
CA GLN A 411 2.65 -10.35 -26.97
C GLN A 411 1.90 -9.43 -27.96
N SER A 412 1.14 -8.47 -27.43
CA SER A 412 0.27 -7.58 -28.15
C SER A 412 0.91 -6.20 -28.35
N SER A 413 1.08 -5.77 -29.59
CA SER A 413 1.50 -4.39 -29.91
C SER A 413 0.42 -3.37 -29.52
N PHE A 414 -0.85 -3.78 -29.51
CA PHE A 414 -1.95 -2.94 -29.07
C PHE A 414 -1.84 -2.61 -27.58
N ASP A 415 -1.46 -3.60 -26.76
CA ASP A 415 -1.25 -3.39 -25.33
C ASP A 415 -0.09 -2.43 -25.06
N LEU A 416 0.98 -2.46 -25.86
CA LEU A 416 2.05 -1.47 -25.76
C LEU A 416 1.57 -0.05 -26.09
N PHE A 417 0.79 0.10 -27.16
CA PHE A 417 0.19 1.39 -27.49
C PHE A 417 -0.69 1.88 -26.33
N LEU A 418 -1.53 1.01 -25.80
CA LEU A 418 -2.43 1.31 -24.70
C LEU A 418 -1.67 1.68 -23.42
N LEU A 419 -0.58 0.98 -23.10
CA LEU A 419 0.32 1.28 -21.98
C LEU A 419 0.77 2.74 -21.99
N TYR A 420 1.27 3.21 -23.13
CA TYR A 420 1.79 4.58 -23.25
C TYR A 420 0.67 5.62 -23.30
N VAL A 421 -0.49 5.30 -23.88
CA VAL A 421 -1.68 6.16 -23.81
C VAL A 421 -2.14 6.33 -22.38
N ILE A 422 -2.24 5.24 -21.60
CA ILE A 422 -2.58 5.27 -20.19
C ILE A 422 -1.51 6.03 -19.39
N GLY A 423 -0.24 5.83 -19.72
CA GLY A 423 0.87 6.59 -19.12
C GLY A 423 0.72 8.10 -19.34
N ALA A 424 0.41 8.52 -20.57
CA ALA A 424 0.15 9.93 -20.89
C ALA A 424 -1.08 10.50 -20.15
N ILE A 425 -2.17 9.72 -20.08
CA ILE A 425 -3.34 10.08 -19.27
C ILE A 425 -2.93 10.25 -17.79
N GLY A 426 -2.11 9.33 -17.26
CA GLY A 426 -1.59 9.41 -15.89
C GLY A 426 -0.75 10.66 -15.63
N VAL A 427 0.06 11.12 -16.61
CA VAL A 427 0.78 12.40 -16.52
C VAL A 427 -0.19 13.57 -16.41
N VAL A 428 -1.23 13.61 -17.27
CA VAL A 428 -2.27 14.63 -17.21
C VAL A 428 -2.99 14.60 -15.87
N MET A 429 -3.36 13.42 -15.38
CA MET A 429 -4.00 13.27 -14.07
C MET A 429 -3.13 13.85 -12.95
N ARG A 430 -1.84 13.52 -12.92
CA ARG A 430 -0.88 14.06 -11.93
C ARG A 430 -0.74 15.56 -12.04
N ARG A 431 -0.63 16.10 -13.27
CA ARG A 431 -0.52 17.54 -13.51
C ARG A 431 -1.69 18.35 -12.93
N PHE A 432 -2.88 17.76 -12.94
CA PHE A 432 -4.10 18.37 -12.41
C PHE A 432 -4.50 17.86 -11.01
N ASP A 433 -3.57 17.22 -10.27
CA ASP A 433 -3.80 16.67 -8.94
C ASP A 433 -4.94 15.62 -8.85
N PHE A 434 -5.18 14.86 -9.91
CA PHE A 434 -6.07 13.70 -9.86
C PHE A 434 -5.31 12.49 -9.31
N PRO A 435 -5.82 11.82 -8.28
CA PRO A 435 -5.19 10.60 -7.75
C PRO A 435 -5.36 9.44 -8.74
N THR A 436 -4.30 8.67 -8.97
CA THR A 436 -4.30 7.51 -9.90
C THR A 436 -4.84 6.22 -9.26
N ALA A 437 -4.66 6.05 -7.95
CA ALA A 437 -5.11 4.85 -7.24
C ALA A 437 -6.62 4.59 -7.30
N PRO A 438 -7.51 5.60 -7.17
CA PRO A 438 -8.94 5.36 -7.31
C PRO A 438 -9.34 4.80 -8.69
N VAL A 439 -8.58 5.10 -9.76
CA VAL A 439 -8.81 4.51 -11.09
C VAL A 439 -8.64 2.99 -11.01
N VAL A 440 -7.51 2.53 -10.46
CA VAL A 440 -7.23 1.09 -10.34
C VAL A 440 -8.23 0.41 -9.42
N VAL A 441 -8.56 1.02 -8.29
CA VAL A 441 -9.58 0.49 -7.37
C VAL A 441 -10.96 0.39 -8.03
N GLY A 442 -11.36 1.42 -8.76
CA GLY A 442 -12.61 1.43 -9.51
C GLY A 442 -12.66 0.33 -10.58
N MET A 443 -11.57 0.15 -11.30
CA MET A 443 -11.44 -0.88 -12.32
C MET A 443 -11.51 -2.30 -11.73
N ILE A 444 -10.86 -2.55 -10.59
CA ILE A 444 -10.83 -3.86 -9.92
C ILE A 444 -12.16 -4.18 -9.24
N LEU A 445 -12.65 -3.25 -8.40
CA LEU A 445 -13.84 -3.48 -7.59
C LEU A 445 -15.15 -3.18 -8.32
N GLY A 446 -15.10 -2.45 -9.44
CA GLY A 446 -16.29 -2.07 -10.22
C GLY A 446 -17.11 -3.27 -10.69
N PRO A 447 -16.53 -4.21 -11.45
CA PRO A 447 -17.21 -5.42 -11.88
C PRO A 447 -17.72 -6.27 -10.70
N LEU A 448 -16.95 -6.35 -9.61
CA LEU A 448 -17.37 -7.06 -8.39
C LEU A 448 -18.55 -6.36 -7.72
N ALA A 449 -18.53 -5.03 -7.60
CA ALA A 449 -19.63 -4.25 -7.03
C ALA A 449 -20.90 -4.40 -7.87
N GLU A 450 -20.78 -4.35 -9.19
CA GLU A 450 -21.92 -4.59 -10.10
C GLU A 450 -22.52 -5.98 -9.90
N ALA A 451 -21.68 -7.02 -9.86
CA ALA A 451 -22.15 -8.39 -9.64
C ALA A 451 -22.87 -8.52 -8.30
N GLN A 452 -22.32 -7.95 -7.22
CA GLN A 452 -22.94 -8.00 -5.91
C GLN A 452 -24.24 -7.18 -5.86
N LEU A 453 -24.31 -6.02 -6.53
CA LEU A 453 -25.54 -5.24 -6.67
C LEU A 453 -26.64 -6.03 -7.38
N ARG A 454 -26.30 -6.65 -8.52
CA ARG A 454 -27.27 -7.48 -9.28
C ARG A 454 -27.75 -8.68 -8.47
N ASN A 455 -26.85 -9.36 -7.77
CA ASN A 455 -27.21 -10.48 -6.88
C ASN A 455 -28.11 -10.01 -5.73
N ALA A 456 -27.78 -8.87 -5.08
CA ALA A 456 -28.60 -8.30 -4.03
C ALA A 456 -30.01 -7.93 -4.52
N MET A 457 -30.09 -7.29 -5.69
CA MET A 457 -31.37 -6.93 -6.30
C MET A 457 -32.19 -8.17 -6.72
N SER A 458 -31.54 -9.24 -7.17
CA SER A 458 -32.19 -10.51 -7.47
C SER A 458 -32.79 -11.14 -6.20
N ILE A 459 -32.05 -11.15 -5.08
CA ILE A 459 -32.50 -11.63 -3.77
C ILE A 459 -33.69 -10.78 -3.27
N GLY A 460 -33.59 -9.46 -3.44
CA GLY A 460 -34.61 -8.51 -3.00
C GLY A 460 -35.78 -8.36 -3.97
N GLU A 461 -35.91 -9.24 -5.00
CA GLU A 461 -36.98 -9.16 -6.02
C GLU A 461 -37.11 -7.76 -6.64
N GLY A 462 -36.02 -7.08 -6.88
CA GLY A 462 -35.97 -5.71 -7.40
C GLY A 462 -36.22 -4.61 -6.35
N LYS A 463 -36.38 -4.95 -5.06
CA LYS A 463 -36.67 -3.98 -4.00
C LYS A 463 -35.39 -3.51 -3.34
N TRP A 464 -35.20 -2.20 -3.19
CA TRP A 464 -34.08 -1.59 -2.50
C TRP A 464 -34.09 -1.81 -0.97
N SER A 465 -35.21 -2.31 -0.40
CA SER A 465 -35.30 -2.64 1.03
C SER A 465 -34.28 -3.67 1.46
N VAL A 466 -33.82 -4.54 0.57
CA VAL A 466 -32.78 -5.57 0.84
C VAL A 466 -31.52 -5.00 1.51
N PHE A 467 -31.18 -3.73 1.28
CA PHE A 467 -30.02 -3.06 1.87
C PHE A 467 -30.27 -2.55 3.31
N VAL A 468 -31.49 -2.57 3.81
CA VAL A 468 -31.84 -2.12 5.16
C VAL A 468 -32.54 -3.19 6.00
N GLU A 469 -32.62 -4.42 5.51
CA GLU A 469 -33.26 -5.54 6.21
C GLU A 469 -32.36 -6.18 7.26
N ARG A 470 -31.02 -6.11 7.04
CA ARG A 470 -30.04 -6.74 7.93
C ARG A 470 -29.30 -5.70 8.77
N PRO A 471 -29.05 -5.97 10.08
CA PRO A 471 -28.36 -5.03 10.96
C PRO A 471 -26.96 -4.63 10.44
N VAL A 472 -26.24 -5.57 9.82
CA VAL A 472 -24.89 -5.31 9.27
C VAL A 472 -24.96 -4.33 8.10
N SER A 473 -25.97 -4.47 7.23
CA SER A 473 -26.20 -3.54 6.10
C SER A 473 -26.47 -2.13 6.61
N ILE A 474 -27.34 -1.99 7.63
CA ILE A 474 -27.64 -0.69 8.25
C ILE A 474 -26.39 -0.09 8.88
N PHE A 475 -25.62 -0.87 9.60
CA PHE A 475 -24.34 -0.42 10.17
C PHE A 475 -23.37 0.10 9.10
N LEU A 476 -23.21 -0.63 7.99
CA LEU A 476 -22.35 -0.19 6.87
C LEU A 476 -22.84 1.11 6.24
N ILE A 477 -24.15 1.29 6.06
CA ILE A 477 -24.74 2.54 5.56
C ILE A 477 -24.40 3.70 6.50
N VAL A 478 -24.56 3.51 7.82
CA VAL A 478 -24.23 4.54 8.82
C VAL A 478 -22.75 4.89 8.75
N VAL A 479 -21.87 3.91 8.60
CA VAL A 479 -20.41 4.13 8.45
C VAL A 479 -20.12 4.93 7.16
N ILE A 480 -20.70 4.55 6.02
CA ILE A 480 -20.55 5.26 4.74
C ILE A 480 -20.98 6.72 4.87
N VAL A 481 -22.17 6.96 5.42
CA VAL A 481 -22.70 8.31 5.64
C VAL A 481 -21.79 9.12 6.56
N THR A 482 -21.28 8.49 7.62
CA THR A 482 -20.35 9.13 8.56
C THR A 482 -19.05 9.52 7.86
N VAL A 483 -18.44 8.64 7.09
CA VAL A 483 -17.21 8.90 6.32
C VAL A 483 -17.40 10.08 5.34
N LEU A 484 -18.57 10.17 4.71
CA LEU A 484 -18.87 11.25 3.76
C LEU A 484 -19.14 12.60 4.44
N LEU A 485 -19.82 12.61 5.59
CA LEU A 485 -20.29 13.83 6.25
C LEU A 485 -19.30 14.38 7.28
N LEU A 486 -18.58 13.51 8.01
CA LEU A 486 -17.71 13.91 9.11
C LEU A 486 -16.64 14.94 8.69
N PRO A 487 -15.91 14.80 7.56
CA PRO A 487 -14.94 15.80 7.13
C PRO A 487 -15.58 17.18 6.83
N ARG A 488 -16.80 17.19 6.27
CA ARG A 488 -17.55 18.43 5.98
C ARG A 488 -17.99 19.11 7.27
N ILE A 489 -18.49 18.35 8.23
CA ILE A 489 -18.92 18.86 9.55
C ILE A 489 -17.74 19.45 10.31
N LEU A 490 -16.60 18.75 10.31
CA LEU A 490 -15.38 19.23 10.99
C LEU A 490 -14.84 20.50 10.36
N ARG A 491 -14.79 20.62 9.03
CA ARG A 491 -14.38 21.83 8.32
C ARG A 491 -15.32 23.00 8.62
N TRP A 492 -16.60 22.77 8.61
CA TRP A 492 -17.60 23.79 8.93
C TRP A 492 -17.49 24.29 10.38
N ARG A 493 -17.29 23.37 11.36
CA ARG A 493 -17.02 23.73 12.75
C ARG A 493 -15.71 24.50 12.94
N ALA A 494 -14.65 24.13 12.22
CA ALA A 494 -13.38 24.84 12.25
C ALA A 494 -13.51 26.26 11.69
N ALA A 495 -14.20 26.44 10.57
CA ALA A 495 -14.47 27.73 9.97
C ALA A 495 -15.28 28.65 10.90
N ARG A 496 -16.28 28.09 11.63
CA ARG A 496 -17.06 28.88 12.62
C ARG A 496 -16.29 29.24 13.90
N ARG A 497 -15.20 28.55 14.20
CA ARG A 497 -14.33 28.89 15.36
C ARG A 497 -13.25 29.92 15.00
N ALA A 498 -13.01 30.12 13.70
CA ALA A 498 -12.03 31.04 13.17
C ALA A 498 -12.67 32.39 12.76
N ALA A 499 -14.01 32.46 12.62
CA ALA A 499 -14.82 33.63 12.49
C ALA A 499 -15.36 34.10 13.86
#